data_e1aab270097cc355ef301e40699a3171
#
_entry.id   e1aab270097cc355ef301e40699a3171
#
_cell.length_a   1.000
_cell.length_b   1.000
_cell.length_c   1.000
_cell.angle_alpha   90.00
_cell.angle_beta   90.00
_cell.angle_gamma   90.00
#
_symmetry.space_group_name_H-M   'P 1'
#
loop_
_entity.id
_entity.type
_entity.pdbx_description
1 polymer ?
#
loop_
_entity_poly.entity_id
_entity_poly.type
_entity_poly.pdbx_seq_one_letter_code
_entity_poly.pdbx_strand_id
1 'polypeptide(L)'
;RAETTAQSLADLKPAFKADGVVTAGTSSPLTDGASAVLVCSEDYAKKHGLTPLARIKSVAVDGCLPEIMGIGPVGASKKALSRAGLSASDIDVTELNEAFSSQAMASISDLGLDGTKVNIDGGALALGHPLGATGARIVGKAAAILKRDGGKYALASQCIGGGQGIATILEAM
;
A
#
# COMPACT_ATOMS: atom_id res chain seq x y z
N ARG A 1 -7.20 15.25 -9.76
CA ARG A 1 -7.76 16.56 -10.14
C ARG A 1 -6.62 17.58 -10.20
N ALA A 2 -6.33 18.09 -11.38
CA ALA A 2 -5.20 19.00 -11.62
C ALA A 2 -5.31 20.34 -10.87
N GLU A 3 -6.54 20.75 -10.57
CA GLU A 3 -6.84 22.04 -9.91
C GLU A 3 -6.78 21.97 -8.37
N THR A 4 -6.40 20.82 -7.81
CA THR A 4 -6.32 20.65 -6.35
C THR A 4 -5.24 21.56 -5.77
N THR A 5 -5.61 22.38 -4.79
CA THR A 5 -4.71 23.26 -4.05
C THR A 5 -4.86 23.03 -2.55
N ALA A 6 -3.86 23.46 -1.76
CA ALA A 6 -3.97 23.42 -0.30
C ALA A 6 -5.21 24.17 0.21
N GLN A 7 -5.53 25.31 -0.40
CA GLN A 7 -6.72 26.09 -0.03
C GLN A 7 -8.02 25.34 -0.36
N SER A 8 -8.13 24.76 -1.58
CA SER A 8 -9.33 24.00 -1.95
C SER A 8 -9.56 22.76 -1.08
N LEU A 9 -8.51 22.17 -0.52
CA LEU A 9 -8.62 21.07 0.46
C LEU A 9 -9.03 21.58 1.84
N ALA A 10 -8.50 22.74 2.27
CA ALA A 10 -8.84 23.35 3.55
C ALA A 10 -10.31 23.81 3.63
N ASP A 11 -10.91 24.18 2.50
CA ASP A 11 -12.30 24.64 2.40
C ASP A 11 -13.32 23.48 2.46
N LEU A 12 -12.86 22.22 2.41
CA LEU A 12 -13.74 21.05 2.47
C LEU A 12 -14.28 20.81 3.88
N LYS A 13 -15.58 20.48 3.94
CA LYS A 13 -16.20 20.13 5.23
C LYS A 13 -15.79 18.74 5.69
N PRO A 14 -15.60 18.56 7.02
CA PRO A 14 -15.40 17.24 7.60
C PRO A 14 -16.54 16.26 7.22
N ALA A 15 -16.20 15.01 6.92
CA ALA A 15 -17.15 14.01 6.45
C ALA A 15 -17.87 13.26 7.59
N PHE A 16 -17.25 13.16 8.78
CA PHE A 16 -17.75 12.34 9.89
C PHE A 16 -18.04 13.12 11.17
N LYS A 17 -17.06 13.84 11.70
CA LYS A 17 -17.21 14.67 12.90
C LYS A 17 -17.16 16.14 12.50
N ALA A 18 -17.97 16.98 13.12
CA ALA A 18 -18.03 18.42 12.82
C ALA A 18 -16.68 19.14 12.99
N ASP A 19 -15.88 18.68 13.96
CA ASP A 19 -14.52 19.14 14.28
C ASP A 19 -13.43 18.18 13.76
N GLY A 20 -13.78 17.27 12.87
CA GLY A 20 -12.87 16.25 12.34
C GLY A 20 -11.98 16.77 11.21
N VAL A 21 -10.94 16.00 10.89
CA VAL A 21 -9.95 16.32 9.84
C VAL A 21 -10.16 15.49 8.56
N VAL A 22 -11.03 14.49 8.59
CA VAL A 22 -11.29 13.62 7.43
C VAL A 22 -12.35 14.28 6.54
N THR A 23 -11.97 14.54 5.30
CA THR A 23 -12.82 15.18 4.28
C THR A 23 -12.84 14.31 3.01
N ALA A 24 -13.69 14.69 2.05
CA ALA A 24 -13.70 14.04 0.73
C ALA A 24 -12.35 14.15 -0.01
N GLY A 25 -11.58 15.23 0.25
CA GLY A 25 -10.26 15.43 -0.36
C GLY A 25 -9.13 14.66 0.31
N THR A 26 -9.35 14.16 1.54
CA THR A 26 -8.38 13.38 2.31
C THR A 26 -8.76 11.90 2.42
N SER A 27 -9.74 11.46 1.64
CA SER A 27 -10.24 10.09 1.59
C SER A 27 -10.17 9.54 0.18
N SER A 28 -9.92 8.25 0.05
CA SER A 28 -10.07 7.57 -1.24
C SER A 28 -11.53 7.59 -1.68
N PRO A 29 -11.81 7.81 -2.97
CA PRO A 29 -13.18 7.78 -3.47
C PRO A 29 -13.74 6.36 -3.51
N LEU A 30 -15.06 6.23 -3.40
CA LEU A 30 -15.77 5.00 -3.76
C LEU A 30 -15.50 4.71 -5.23
N THR A 31 -15.02 3.52 -5.52
CA THR A 31 -14.46 3.21 -6.85
C THR A 31 -14.81 1.79 -7.25
N ASP A 32 -15.21 1.61 -8.50
CA ASP A 32 -15.29 0.31 -9.14
C ASP A 32 -13.95 0.00 -9.81
N GLY A 33 -13.54 -1.26 -9.77
CA GLY A 33 -12.31 -1.69 -10.41
C GLY A 33 -12.04 -3.16 -10.22
N ALA A 34 -11.22 -3.71 -11.11
CA ALA A 34 -10.73 -5.07 -11.05
C ALA A 34 -9.23 -5.10 -11.31
N SER A 35 -8.56 -6.04 -10.70
CA SER A 35 -7.14 -6.33 -10.94
C SER A 35 -6.88 -7.81 -10.77
N ALA A 36 -5.85 -8.32 -11.44
CA ALA A 36 -5.43 -9.71 -11.35
C ALA A 36 -3.91 -9.81 -11.35
N VAL A 37 -3.38 -10.72 -10.56
CA VAL A 37 -1.98 -11.12 -10.58
C VAL A 37 -1.91 -12.64 -10.64
N LEU A 38 -0.99 -13.17 -11.46
CA LEU A 38 -0.69 -14.59 -11.48
C LEU A 38 0.37 -14.89 -10.43
N VAL A 39 0.01 -15.70 -9.43
CA VAL A 39 0.94 -16.21 -8.43
C VAL A 39 1.18 -17.69 -8.73
N CYS A 40 2.43 -18.09 -8.87
CA CYS A 40 2.80 -19.47 -9.16
C CYS A 40 4.13 -19.83 -8.49
N SER A 41 4.45 -21.14 -8.44
CA SER A 41 5.76 -21.57 -8.02
C SER A 41 6.83 -21.23 -9.07
N GLU A 42 8.09 -21.13 -8.62
CA GLU A 42 9.23 -20.89 -9.52
C GLU A 42 9.34 -21.99 -10.58
N ASP A 43 9.09 -23.24 -10.20
CA ASP A 43 9.12 -24.37 -11.14
C ASP A 43 8.03 -24.27 -12.20
N TYR A 44 6.82 -23.82 -11.80
CA TYR A 44 5.74 -23.59 -12.77
C TYR A 44 6.13 -22.47 -13.75
N ALA A 45 6.67 -21.36 -13.25
CA ALA A 45 7.12 -20.28 -14.10
C ALA A 45 8.18 -20.74 -15.10
N LYS A 46 9.20 -21.47 -14.66
CA LYS A 46 10.24 -22.04 -15.54
C LYS A 46 9.66 -23.00 -16.59
N LYS A 47 8.80 -23.93 -16.13
CA LYS A 47 8.17 -24.93 -17.04
C LYS A 47 7.34 -24.28 -18.15
N HIS A 48 6.71 -23.16 -17.86
CA HIS A 48 5.81 -22.47 -18.82
C HIS A 48 6.45 -21.25 -19.49
N GLY A 49 7.76 -21.01 -19.32
CA GLY A 49 8.48 -19.88 -19.92
C GLY A 49 7.95 -18.51 -19.48
N LEU A 50 7.40 -18.42 -18.26
CA LEU A 50 6.91 -17.16 -17.71
C LEU A 50 8.08 -16.32 -17.20
N THR A 51 7.99 -15.01 -17.40
CA THR A 51 8.97 -14.06 -16.83
C THR A 51 8.38 -13.45 -15.56
N PRO A 52 8.84 -13.84 -14.36
CA PRO A 52 8.36 -13.26 -13.12
C PRO A 52 8.69 -11.76 -13.05
N LEU A 53 7.82 -10.98 -12.41
CA LEU A 53 8.09 -9.58 -12.08
C LEU A 53 8.89 -9.47 -10.78
N ALA A 54 8.51 -10.28 -9.78
CA ALA A 54 9.17 -10.32 -8.48
C ALA A 54 8.85 -11.65 -7.76
N ARG A 55 9.62 -11.94 -6.72
CA ARG A 55 9.37 -13.06 -5.80
C ARG A 55 8.67 -12.54 -4.54
N ILE A 56 7.67 -13.25 -4.04
CA ILE A 56 7.10 -12.99 -2.71
C ILE A 56 8.10 -13.51 -1.66
N LYS A 57 8.72 -12.61 -0.90
CA LYS A 57 9.72 -12.94 0.11
C LYS A 57 9.09 -13.23 1.45
N SER A 58 8.10 -12.44 1.86
CA SER A 58 7.33 -12.66 3.08
C SER A 58 5.94 -12.04 2.98
N VAL A 59 5.02 -12.57 3.78
CA VAL A 59 3.69 -12.00 4.00
C VAL A 59 3.39 -12.04 5.49
N ALA A 60 2.73 -11.01 6.00
CA ALA A 60 2.23 -10.99 7.35
C ALA A 60 0.89 -10.26 7.46
N VAL A 61 0.08 -10.74 8.39
CA VAL A 61 -1.14 -10.08 8.86
C VAL A 61 -0.96 -9.73 10.33
N ASP A 62 -1.52 -8.60 10.74
CA ASP A 62 -1.56 -8.18 12.14
C ASP A 62 -2.91 -7.60 12.51
N GLY A 63 -3.31 -7.73 13.77
CA GLY A 63 -4.54 -7.18 14.32
C GLY A 63 -4.27 -5.87 15.07
N CYS A 64 -5.24 -4.96 15.04
CA CYS A 64 -5.25 -3.75 15.84
C CYS A 64 -6.68 -3.45 16.32
N LEU A 65 -6.85 -2.46 17.17
CA LEU A 65 -8.18 -2.05 17.60
C LEU A 65 -9.00 -1.55 16.39
N PRO A 66 -10.27 -1.94 16.25
CA PRO A 66 -11.12 -1.55 15.12
C PRO A 66 -11.21 -0.03 14.92
N GLU A 67 -11.21 0.75 16.00
CA GLU A 67 -11.30 2.21 16.01
C GLU A 67 -10.10 2.89 15.33
N ILE A 68 -8.96 2.19 15.30
CA ILE A 68 -7.72 2.66 14.68
C ILE A 68 -7.26 1.71 13.56
N MET A 69 -8.21 1.07 12.87
CA MET A 69 -7.90 0.09 11.83
C MET A 69 -6.92 0.61 10.76
N GLY A 70 -6.92 1.92 10.55
CA GLY A 70 -6.04 2.57 9.55
C GLY A 70 -4.55 2.37 9.80
N ILE A 71 -4.12 2.11 11.04
CA ILE A 71 -2.71 1.82 11.37
C ILE A 71 -2.36 0.34 11.33
N GLY A 72 -3.29 -0.55 10.97
CA GLY A 72 -3.03 -1.98 10.78
C GLY A 72 -1.81 -2.30 9.90
N PRO A 73 -1.52 -1.52 8.83
CA PRO A 73 -0.31 -1.67 8.03
C PRO A 73 0.99 -1.63 8.83
N VAL A 74 1.04 -0.90 9.95
CA VAL A 74 2.26 -0.74 10.77
C VAL A 74 2.69 -2.07 11.37
N GLY A 75 1.81 -2.73 12.11
CA GLY A 75 2.09 -4.03 12.72
C GLY A 75 2.37 -5.11 11.67
N ALA A 76 1.56 -5.16 10.62
CA ALA A 76 1.74 -6.12 9.53
C ALA A 76 3.08 -5.92 8.81
N SER A 77 3.47 -4.68 8.51
CA SER A 77 4.74 -4.37 7.83
C SER A 77 5.95 -4.70 8.70
N LYS A 78 5.94 -4.32 9.99
CA LYS A 78 7.01 -4.69 10.93
C LYS A 78 7.20 -6.20 10.99
N LYS A 79 6.10 -6.94 11.06
CA LYS A 79 6.12 -8.40 11.07
C LYS A 79 6.62 -9.00 9.76
N ALA A 80 6.21 -8.46 8.60
CA ALA A 80 6.66 -8.93 7.29
C ALA A 80 8.16 -8.64 7.07
N LEU A 81 8.63 -7.43 7.44
CA LEU A 81 10.04 -7.04 7.38
C LEU A 81 10.89 -7.97 8.25
N SER A 82 10.48 -8.19 9.51
CA SER A 82 11.18 -9.12 10.42
C SER A 82 11.30 -10.53 9.83
N ARG A 83 10.22 -11.07 9.25
CA ARG A 83 10.24 -12.39 8.58
C ARG A 83 11.17 -12.44 7.37
N ALA A 84 11.33 -11.31 6.68
CA ALA A 84 12.23 -11.18 5.54
C ALA A 84 13.70 -10.96 5.93
N GLY A 85 13.97 -10.66 7.21
CA GLY A 85 15.30 -10.25 7.69
C GLY A 85 15.69 -8.85 7.20
N LEU A 86 14.70 -7.96 7.02
CA LEU A 86 14.87 -6.61 6.47
C LEU A 86 14.39 -5.55 7.46
N SER A 87 14.85 -4.33 7.23
CA SER A 87 14.40 -3.09 7.86
C SER A 87 13.67 -2.19 6.86
N ALA A 88 13.02 -1.13 7.32
CA ALA A 88 12.35 -0.17 6.45
C ALA A 88 13.33 0.52 5.48
N SER A 89 14.59 0.73 5.88
CA SER A 89 15.62 1.35 5.04
C SER A 89 16.06 0.49 3.86
N ASP A 90 15.81 -0.82 3.90
CA ASP A 90 16.13 -1.75 2.80
C ASP A 90 15.09 -1.71 1.67
N ILE A 91 13.96 -1.01 1.89
CA ILE A 91 12.86 -0.95 0.94
C ILE A 91 13.11 0.16 -0.10
N ASP A 92 13.08 -0.21 -1.37
CA ASP A 92 13.25 0.70 -2.49
C ASP A 92 11.93 1.27 -3.00
N VAL A 93 10.83 0.50 -2.87
CA VAL A 93 9.50 0.86 -3.34
C VAL A 93 8.47 0.49 -2.30
N THR A 94 7.56 1.41 -1.99
CA THR A 94 6.43 1.13 -1.12
C THR A 94 5.11 1.48 -1.82
N GLU A 95 4.22 0.51 -1.91
CA GLU A 95 2.81 0.70 -2.26
C GLU A 95 1.97 0.54 -0.98
N LEU A 96 1.64 1.66 -0.35
CA LEU A 96 0.79 1.72 0.84
C LEU A 96 -0.59 2.22 0.43
N ASN A 97 -1.63 1.42 0.67
CA ASN A 97 -2.98 1.86 0.33
C ASN A 97 -3.39 3.08 1.15
N GLU A 98 -3.86 4.11 0.45
CA GLU A 98 -4.33 5.38 1.02
C GLU A 98 -5.85 5.35 1.17
N ALA A 99 -6.36 4.60 2.15
CA ALA A 99 -7.79 4.69 2.48
C ALA A 99 -8.14 6.13 2.93
N PHE A 100 -7.24 6.72 3.72
CA PHE A 100 -7.26 8.12 4.16
C PHE A 100 -5.83 8.66 4.19
N SER A 101 -5.65 9.94 3.86
CA SER A 101 -4.32 10.58 3.91
C SER A 101 -3.72 10.56 5.32
N SER A 102 -4.53 10.81 6.35
CA SER A 102 -4.10 10.78 7.76
C SER A 102 -3.56 9.41 8.16
N GLN A 103 -4.24 8.34 7.75
CA GLN A 103 -3.83 6.96 8.01
C GLN A 103 -2.52 6.61 7.29
N ALA A 104 -2.38 7.01 6.02
CA ALA A 104 -1.16 6.75 5.26
C ALA A 104 0.04 7.50 5.86
N MET A 105 -0.12 8.77 6.20
CA MET A 105 0.91 9.59 6.84
C MET A 105 1.34 9.01 8.19
N ALA A 106 0.40 8.60 9.04
CA ALA A 106 0.70 7.96 10.32
C ALA A 106 1.49 6.66 10.11
N SER A 107 1.07 5.82 9.17
CA SER A 107 1.77 4.56 8.85
C SER A 107 3.18 4.79 8.31
N ILE A 108 3.38 5.80 7.44
CA ILE A 108 4.71 6.18 6.91
C ILE A 108 5.62 6.60 8.06
N SER A 109 5.12 7.47 8.96
CA SER A 109 5.86 7.96 10.12
C SER A 109 6.24 6.83 11.08
N ASP A 110 5.29 5.98 11.46
CA ASP A 110 5.49 4.90 12.44
C ASP A 110 6.40 3.77 11.94
N LEU A 111 6.47 3.61 10.61
CA LEU A 111 7.38 2.66 9.96
C LEU A 111 8.74 3.25 9.65
N GLY A 112 8.91 4.58 9.73
CA GLY A 112 10.13 5.25 9.32
C GLY A 112 10.42 5.10 7.83
N LEU A 113 9.37 5.07 6.99
CA LEU A 113 9.52 4.95 5.54
C LEU A 113 9.97 6.29 4.92
N ASP A 114 10.78 6.19 3.88
CA ASP A 114 11.10 7.33 3.02
C ASP A 114 9.87 7.69 2.17
N GLY A 115 9.23 8.80 2.47
CA GLY A 115 8.02 9.24 1.76
C GLY A 115 8.23 9.45 0.25
N THR A 116 9.46 9.68 -0.21
CA THR A 116 9.78 9.82 -1.64
C THR A 116 9.70 8.50 -2.41
N LYS A 117 9.69 7.38 -1.68
CA LYS A 117 9.58 6.02 -2.22
C LYS A 117 8.18 5.42 -2.07
N VAL A 118 7.23 6.19 -1.52
CA VAL A 118 5.85 5.71 -1.26
C VAL A 118 4.92 6.19 -2.36
N ASN A 119 4.20 5.24 -2.98
CA ASN A 119 3.17 5.50 -3.99
C ASN A 119 3.66 6.46 -5.10
N ILE A 120 4.85 6.22 -5.60
CA ILE A 120 5.58 7.15 -6.52
C ILE A 120 4.84 7.45 -7.83
N ASP A 121 3.95 6.56 -8.25
CA ASP A 121 3.09 6.76 -9.43
C ASP A 121 1.64 7.13 -9.04
N GLY A 122 1.41 7.54 -7.79
CA GLY A 122 0.10 7.87 -7.25
C GLY A 122 -0.58 6.70 -6.52
N GLY A 123 -1.24 7.00 -5.42
CA GLY A 123 -1.97 6.07 -4.56
C GLY A 123 -3.49 6.17 -4.71
N ALA A 124 -4.21 5.60 -3.75
CA ALA A 124 -5.66 5.47 -3.80
C ALA A 124 -6.42 6.80 -3.71
N LEU A 125 -5.84 7.85 -3.14
CA LEU A 125 -6.44 9.20 -3.16
C LEU A 125 -6.60 9.72 -4.58
N ALA A 126 -5.63 9.41 -5.46
CA ALA A 126 -5.65 9.81 -6.86
C ALA A 126 -6.38 8.80 -7.76
N LEU A 127 -6.14 7.50 -7.54
CA LEU A 127 -6.55 6.41 -8.43
C LEU A 127 -7.89 5.77 -8.03
N GLY A 128 -8.24 5.84 -6.74
CA GLY A 128 -9.37 5.14 -6.16
C GLY A 128 -8.97 3.87 -5.38
N HIS A 129 -9.93 3.40 -4.58
CA HIS A 129 -9.76 2.21 -3.74
C HIS A 129 -10.91 1.21 -3.97
N PRO A 130 -10.92 0.49 -5.11
CA PRO A 130 -11.85 -0.60 -5.30
C PRO A 130 -11.44 -1.76 -4.38
N LEU A 131 -12.22 -1.99 -3.32
CA LEU A 131 -11.85 -2.84 -2.18
C LEU A 131 -11.31 -4.21 -2.60
N GLY A 132 -12.04 -4.90 -3.48
CA GLY A 132 -11.65 -6.23 -3.95
C GLY A 132 -10.46 -6.26 -4.93
N ALA A 133 -10.13 -5.12 -5.55
CA ALA A 133 -9.03 -5.03 -6.51
C ALA A 133 -7.72 -4.54 -5.88
N THR A 134 -7.78 -3.78 -4.78
CA THR A 134 -6.61 -3.05 -4.26
C THR A 134 -5.45 -3.96 -3.90
N GLY A 135 -5.69 -5.12 -3.29
CA GLY A 135 -4.60 -6.04 -2.90
C GLY A 135 -3.74 -6.47 -4.09
N ALA A 136 -4.37 -6.98 -5.16
CA ALA A 136 -3.66 -7.38 -6.37
C ALA A 136 -3.05 -6.16 -7.09
N ARG A 137 -3.74 -5.01 -7.07
CA ARG A 137 -3.23 -3.76 -7.66
C ARG A 137 -1.91 -3.32 -7.02
N ILE A 138 -1.86 -3.16 -5.69
CA ILE A 138 -0.66 -2.65 -5.01
C ILE A 138 0.52 -3.63 -5.08
N VAL A 139 0.25 -4.94 -4.98
CA VAL A 139 1.30 -5.97 -5.14
C VAL A 139 1.84 -6.00 -6.56
N GLY A 140 0.95 -6.02 -7.56
CA GLY A 140 1.35 -6.00 -8.98
C GLY A 140 2.08 -4.71 -9.36
N LYS A 141 1.62 -3.56 -8.82
CA LYS A 141 2.26 -2.25 -9.03
C LYS A 141 3.66 -2.20 -8.43
N ALA A 142 3.81 -2.62 -7.17
CA ALA A 142 5.10 -2.67 -6.51
C ALA A 142 6.12 -3.55 -7.28
N ALA A 143 5.69 -4.73 -7.74
CA ALA A 143 6.52 -5.61 -8.56
C ALA A 143 6.91 -4.96 -9.91
N ALA A 144 5.98 -4.28 -10.55
CA ALA A 144 6.23 -3.59 -11.82
C ALA A 144 7.21 -2.42 -11.67
N ILE A 145 7.10 -1.64 -10.58
CA ILE A 145 8.02 -0.55 -10.28
C ILE A 145 9.42 -1.08 -9.98
N LEU A 146 9.55 -2.14 -9.17
CA LEU A 146 10.85 -2.78 -8.93
C LEU A 146 11.55 -3.13 -10.24
N LYS A 147 10.82 -3.74 -11.17
CA LYS A 147 11.37 -4.12 -12.49
C LYS A 147 11.70 -2.90 -13.35
N ARG A 148 10.89 -1.86 -13.31
CA ARG A 148 11.07 -0.64 -14.09
C ARG A 148 12.29 0.16 -13.61
N ASP A 149 12.43 0.33 -12.30
CA ASP A 149 13.37 1.28 -11.68
C ASP A 149 14.63 0.60 -11.13
N GLY A 150 14.72 -0.74 -11.18
CA GLY A 150 15.91 -1.49 -10.80
C GLY A 150 16.13 -1.64 -9.29
N GLY A 151 15.09 -1.46 -8.47
CA GLY A 151 15.13 -1.70 -7.02
C GLY A 151 15.22 -3.19 -6.67
N LYS A 152 15.54 -3.49 -5.42
CA LYS A 152 15.69 -4.86 -4.91
C LYS A 152 14.48 -5.33 -4.11
N TYR A 153 13.96 -4.49 -3.22
CA TYR A 153 12.86 -4.86 -2.33
C TYR A 153 11.72 -3.87 -2.41
N ALA A 154 10.49 -4.39 -2.39
CA ALA A 154 9.29 -3.58 -2.27
C ALA A 154 8.41 -4.05 -1.12
N LEU A 155 7.69 -3.10 -0.52
CA LEU A 155 6.63 -3.32 0.45
C LEU A 155 5.29 -2.96 -0.18
N ALA A 156 4.33 -3.87 -0.16
CA ALA A 156 2.94 -3.59 -0.45
C ALA A 156 2.11 -3.82 0.82
N SER A 157 1.37 -2.81 1.29
CA SER A 157 0.62 -2.92 2.54
C SER A 157 -0.70 -2.16 2.50
N GLN A 158 -1.70 -2.66 3.22
CA GLN A 158 -3.00 -2.02 3.36
C GLN A 158 -3.65 -2.34 4.71
N CYS A 159 -4.50 -1.43 5.17
CA CYS A 159 -5.41 -1.67 6.27
C CYS A 159 -6.59 -2.54 5.82
N ILE A 160 -7.20 -3.22 6.76
CA ILE A 160 -8.35 -4.09 6.53
C ILE A 160 -9.43 -3.73 7.55
N GLY A 161 -10.66 -3.62 7.11
CA GLY A 161 -11.81 -3.34 7.96
C GLY A 161 -11.93 -4.35 9.11
N GLY A 162 -12.39 -3.87 10.27
CA GLY A 162 -12.48 -4.68 11.48
C GLY A 162 -11.22 -4.69 12.35
N GLY A 163 -10.18 -3.94 12.00
CA GLY A 163 -8.97 -3.79 12.82
C GLY A 163 -7.84 -4.75 12.44
N GLN A 164 -7.44 -4.74 11.17
CA GLN A 164 -6.35 -5.58 10.67
C GLN A 164 -5.48 -4.81 9.66
N GLY A 165 -4.30 -5.35 9.42
CA GLY A 165 -3.44 -4.96 8.31
C GLY A 165 -2.78 -6.17 7.66
N ILE A 166 -2.43 -6.05 6.38
CA ILE A 166 -1.63 -7.03 5.66
C ILE A 166 -0.44 -6.34 4.99
N ALA A 167 0.68 -7.03 4.95
CA ALA A 167 1.88 -6.58 4.26
C ALA A 167 2.56 -7.73 3.51
N THR A 168 3.06 -7.41 2.32
CA THR A 168 3.81 -8.31 1.46
C THR A 168 5.15 -7.68 1.13
N ILE A 169 6.24 -8.40 1.35
CA ILE A 169 7.57 -8.03 0.89
C ILE A 169 7.85 -8.77 -0.41
N LEU A 170 8.23 -8.01 -1.42
CA LEU A 170 8.63 -8.51 -2.73
C LEU A 170 10.14 -8.34 -2.90
N GLU A 171 10.76 -9.27 -3.61
CA GLU A 171 12.17 -9.25 -4.02
C GLU A 171 12.25 -9.30 -5.54
N ALA A 172 13.05 -8.41 -6.14
CA ALA A 172 13.32 -8.41 -7.58
C ALA A 172 13.92 -9.73 -8.04
N MET A 173 13.63 -10.14 -9.28
CA MET A 173 14.14 -11.37 -9.91
C MET A 173 14.91 -11.06 -11.18
#